data_bc1cd084b0525d227e7c1b8d7394c62f
#
_entry.id   bc1cd084b0525d227e7c1b8d7394c62f
#
_cell.length_a   1.000
_cell.length_b   1.000
_cell.length_c   1.000
_cell.angle_alpha   90.00
_cell.angle_beta   90.00
_cell.angle_gamma   90.00
#
_symmetry.space_group_name_H-M   'P 1'
#
loop_
_entity.id
_entity.type
_entity.pdbx_description
1 polymer ?
#
loop_
_entity_poly.entity_id
_entity_poly.type
_entity_poly.pdbx_seq_one_letter_code
_entity_poly.pdbx_strand_id
1 'polypeptide(L)'
;MARIYDNLETKFTDGLQGIISNVGVKRVDFCVGYFNLRGWNLIVNEVDQLSGDFVYEQNDRIFRTCRLLIGMHRPDEDLVRSLYSGKKQLPDAEYVQKCRIAIARDFKKQLLLGLPSKNDEWTLRRLSAQMKEEKVCVRLYLREPLHAKLYLAYRPDDNFNPIQAIMGSSNLTYSGLTRQGELNAEFADSDSAEKLSEWFDARWNDKFCIDITKELIDAIDNSWAGEEDIPPYYIYLKTVYHLSQEARSGIKEFTLPPEFRNTLFDFQQNAVKIAAKHLNNDKRNGAMIGDVVGLGKTITACAIAKIYEMTYASSTLIICPANLQDMWAKYKQKYDLKADIVSMQKPIDVENTWNYRLIIVDESHNLRNSSGKRYHNIQELIHKLDCKTLLLTATPYNKDFSDLANQLKLFLSDDQDLGIRPEAYIQSLGGEREFQRK
;
A
#
# COMPACT_ATOMS: atom_id res chain seq x y z
N MET A 1 -12.52 -2.92 30.42
CA MET A 1 -13.46 -2.56 29.34
C MET A 1 -12.87 -3.04 28.03
N ALA A 2 -13.66 -3.74 27.22
CA ALA A 2 -13.23 -4.12 25.88
C ALA A 2 -13.00 -2.84 25.04
N ARG A 3 -11.87 -2.76 24.33
CA ARG A 3 -11.60 -1.66 23.42
C ARG A 3 -12.08 -2.04 22.03
N ILE A 4 -12.67 -1.08 21.32
CA ILE A 4 -13.14 -1.25 19.96
C ILE A 4 -12.35 -0.31 19.06
N TYR A 5 -11.93 -0.80 17.91
CA TYR A 5 -11.18 -0.05 16.90
C TYR A 5 -11.96 -0.10 15.59
N ASP A 6 -12.34 1.04 15.07
CA ASP A 6 -13.21 1.19 13.90
C ASP A 6 -12.54 1.91 12.72
N ASN A 7 -11.29 2.35 12.90
CA ASN A 7 -10.54 3.20 11.99
C ASN A 7 -11.16 4.60 11.74
N LEU A 8 -12.20 4.96 12.49
CA LEU A 8 -12.90 6.24 12.44
C LEU A 8 -12.53 7.09 13.66
N GLU A 9 -13.03 6.69 14.82
CA GLU A 9 -12.72 7.35 16.11
C GLU A 9 -11.43 6.80 16.71
N THR A 10 -11.22 5.48 16.59
CA THR A 10 -10.03 4.77 17.11
C THR A 10 -9.35 3.98 16.01
N LYS A 11 -8.10 4.32 15.72
CA LYS A 11 -7.32 3.65 14.70
C LYS A 11 -6.91 2.26 15.15
N PHE A 12 -7.13 1.26 14.31
CA PHE A 12 -6.72 -0.10 14.61
C PHE A 12 -5.20 -0.26 14.67
N THR A 13 -4.46 0.53 13.88
CA THR A 13 -2.99 0.56 13.95
C THR A 13 -2.49 0.87 15.35
N ASP A 14 -3.08 1.88 16.01
CA ASP A 14 -2.64 2.27 17.36
C ASP A 14 -2.93 1.16 18.37
N GLY A 15 -4.07 0.47 18.21
CA GLY A 15 -4.41 -0.70 19.03
C GLY A 15 -3.46 -1.87 18.80
N LEU A 16 -3.16 -2.20 17.55
CA LEU A 16 -2.26 -3.30 17.20
C LEU A 16 -0.83 -3.02 17.66
N GLN A 17 -0.29 -1.83 17.39
CA GLN A 17 1.02 -1.42 17.90
C GLN A 17 1.03 -1.41 19.44
N GLY A 18 -0.06 -0.96 20.06
CA GLY A 18 -0.20 -0.93 21.51
C GLY A 18 -0.10 -2.32 22.15
N ILE A 19 -0.76 -3.35 21.59
CA ILE A 19 -0.67 -4.70 22.13
C ILE A 19 0.69 -5.35 21.87
N ILE A 20 1.35 -5.06 20.72
CA ILE A 20 2.68 -5.60 20.40
C ILE A 20 3.74 -4.97 21.31
N SER A 21 3.68 -3.65 21.52
CA SER A 21 4.66 -2.89 22.31
C SER A 21 4.39 -2.91 23.81
N ASN A 22 3.37 -3.64 24.26
CA ASN A 22 3.05 -3.68 25.69
C ASN A 22 4.16 -4.36 26.50
N VAL A 23 4.36 -3.88 27.72
CA VAL A 23 5.41 -4.39 28.61
C VAL A 23 5.23 -5.89 28.86
N GLY A 24 6.30 -6.64 28.66
CA GLY A 24 6.33 -8.10 28.88
C GLY A 24 5.90 -8.93 27.68
N VAL A 25 5.48 -8.32 26.57
CA VAL A 25 5.20 -9.07 25.33
C VAL A 25 6.50 -9.60 24.74
N LYS A 26 6.56 -10.90 24.52
CA LYS A 26 7.71 -11.60 23.96
C LYS A 26 7.49 -12.06 22.52
N ARG A 27 6.28 -12.48 22.18
CA ARG A 27 5.93 -12.96 20.84
C ARG A 27 4.52 -12.56 20.42
N VAL A 28 4.26 -12.67 19.12
CA VAL A 28 2.94 -12.38 18.53
C VAL A 28 2.57 -13.44 17.50
N ASP A 29 1.26 -13.69 17.36
CA ASP A 29 0.71 -14.56 16.33
C ASP A 29 -0.42 -13.84 15.60
N PHE A 30 -0.37 -13.83 14.27
CA PHE A 30 -1.36 -13.17 13.42
C PHE A 30 -2.00 -14.18 12.49
N CYS A 31 -3.33 -14.21 12.44
CA CYS A 31 -4.10 -14.91 11.43
C CYS A 31 -4.86 -13.87 10.61
N VAL A 32 -4.65 -13.86 9.29
CA VAL A 32 -5.30 -12.90 8.39
C VAL A 32 -5.79 -13.60 7.12
N GLY A 33 -6.88 -13.12 6.54
CA GLY A 33 -7.33 -13.60 5.24
C GLY A 33 -6.36 -13.20 4.14
N TYR A 34 -5.98 -11.94 4.12
CA TYR A 34 -5.04 -11.36 3.15
C TYR A 34 -3.88 -10.67 3.83
N PHE A 35 -2.70 -10.88 3.28
CA PHE A 35 -1.47 -10.20 3.66
C PHE A 35 -0.94 -9.38 2.51
N ASN A 36 -0.61 -8.13 2.78
CA ASN A 36 0.10 -7.26 1.86
C ASN A 36 1.41 -6.81 2.51
N LEU A 37 2.50 -6.93 1.78
CA LEU A 37 3.84 -6.58 2.24
C LEU A 37 3.94 -5.13 2.78
N ARG A 38 3.15 -4.19 2.22
CA ARG A 38 3.08 -2.81 2.71
C ARG A 38 2.39 -2.65 4.06
N GLY A 39 1.48 -3.57 4.44
CA GLY A 39 0.89 -3.59 5.78
C GLY A 39 1.92 -3.86 6.87
N TRP A 40 2.99 -4.58 6.54
CA TRP A 40 4.08 -4.88 7.47
C TRP A 40 4.83 -3.63 7.94
N ASN A 41 4.89 -2.58 7.12
CA ASN A 41 5.52 -1.32 7.46
C ASN A 41 5.02 -0.70 8.77
N LEU A 42 3.77 -0.97 9.12
CA LEU A 42 3.13 -0.39 10.31
C LEU A 42 3.48 -1.11 11.62
N ILE A 43 4.13 -2.28 11.55
CA ILE A 43 4.45 -3.10 12.73
C ILE A 43 5.89 -3.66 12.71
N VAL A 44 6.67 -3.35 11.69
CA VAL A 44 8.01 -3.91 11.51
C VAL A 44 8.94 -3.60 12.68
N ASN A 45 8.88 -2.37 13.21
CA ASN A 45 9.74 -1.94 14.34
C ASN A 45 9.31 -2.61 15.65
N GLU A 46 8.02 -2.75 15.87
CA GLU A 46 7.46 -3.39 17.05
C GLU A 46 7.83 -4.87 17.10
N VAL A 47 7.74 -5.57 15.98
CA VAL A 47 8.16 -6.98 15.88
C VAL A 47 9.66 -7.14 16.09
N ASP A 48 10.49 -6.18 15.67
CA ASP A 48 11.93 -6.21 15.88
C ASP A 48 12.33 -6.16 17.37
N GLN A 49 11.54 -5.48 18.18
CA GLN A 49 11.81 -5.30 19.61
C GLN A 49 11.41 -6.52 20.44
N LEU A 50 10.67 -7.46 19.89
CA LEU A 50 10.22 -8.65 20.61
C LEU A 50 11.40 -9.61 20.83
N SER A 51 11.47 -10.15 22.04
CA SER A 51 12.53 -11.09 22.44
C SER A 51 12.30 -12.52 21.96
N GLY A 52 11.07 -12.87 21.56
CA GLY A 52 10.67 -14.22 21.21
C GLY A 52 10.39 -15.12 22.42
N ASP A 53 9.77 -16.26 22.16
CA ASP A 53 9.50 -17.30 23.14
C ASP A 53 9.39 -18.68 22.47
N PHE A 54 9.44 -19.74 23.28
CA PHE A 54 9.29 -21.10 22.80
C PHE A 54 7.83 -21.48 22.58
N VAL A 55 7.54 -22.11 21.47
CA VAL A 55 6.24 -22.69 21.13
C VAL A 55 6.38 -24.17 20.75
N TYR A 56 5.29 -24.92 20.83
CA TYR A 56 5.25 -26.29 20.34
C TYR A 56 4.68 -26.31 18.92
N GLU A 57 5.45 -26.82 17.96
CA GLU A 57 5.04 -27.03 16.58
C GLU A 57 5.26 -28.50 16.22
N GLN A 58 4.17 -29.22 15.91
CA GLN A 58 4.23 -30.66 15.54
C GLN A 58 5.02 -31.53 16.56
N ASN A 59 4.93 -31.22 17.84
CA ASN A 59 5.61 -31.80 19.01
C ASN A 59 7.07 -31.34 19.22
N ASP A 60 7.61 -30.51 18.36
CA ASP A 60 8.93 -29.92 18.56
C ASP A 60 8.84 -28.57 19.30
N ARG A 61 9.80 -28.30 20.17
CA ARG A 61 9.91 -27.01 20.88
C ARG A 61 10.76 -26.06 20.04
N ILE A 62 10.11 -25.08 19.42
CA ILE A 62 10.72 -24.15 18.47
C ILE A 62 10.65 -22.72 19.02
N PHE A 63 11.70 -21.94 18.86
CA PHE A 63 11.72 -20.54 19.21
C PHE A 63 11.06 -19.69 18.11
N ARG A 64 10.12 -18.79 18.51
CA ARG A 64 9.39 -17.92 17.58
C ARG A 64 9.23 -16.53 18.16
N THR A 65 9.26 -15.53 17.30
CA THR A 65 8.94 -14.14 17.64
C THR A 65 7.60 -13.73 17.03
N CYS A 66 7.37 -14.04 15.75
CA CYS A 66 6.12 -13.75 15.06
C CYS A 66 5.73 -14.93 14.16
N ARG A 67 4.52 -15.43 14.32
CA ARG A 67 3.90 -16.41 13.41
C ARG A 67 2.79 -15.72 12.63
N LEU A 68 2.86 -15.75 11.31
CA LEU A 68 1.85 -15.18 10.41
C LEU A 68 1.15 -16.28 9.60
N LEU A 69 -0.14 -16.49 9.84
CA LEU A 69 -1.01 -17.41 9.14
C LEU A 69 -1.86 -16.68 8.11
N ILE A 70 -1.78 -17.07 6.84
CA ILE A 70 -2.53 -16.49 5.73
C ILE A 70 -3.60 -17.48 5.27
N GLY A 71 -4.86 -17.04 5.14
CA GLY A 71 -5.99 -17.96 4.94
C GLY A 71 -6.72 -17.87 3.60
N MET A 72 -6.63 -16.75 2.88
CA MET A 72 -7.44 -16.51 1.67
C MET A 72 -6.63 -16.46 0.36
N HIS A 73 -5.33 -16.72 0.43
CA HIS A 73 -4.53 -16.77 -0.78
C HIS A 73 -4.82 -18.08 -1.51
N ARG A 74 -5.58 -18.00 -2.63
CA ARG A 74 -5.95 -19.18 -3.41
C ARG A 74 -4.98 -19.37 -4.57
N PRO A 75 -4.41 -20.57 -4.73
CA PRO A 75 -4.01 -21.07 -6.05
C PRO A 75 -5.26 -21.22 -6.94
N ASP A 76 -5.06 -21.21 -8.27
CA ASP A 76 -6.15 -21.31 -9.25
C ASP A 76 -7.23 -22.33 -8.84
N GLU A 77 -8.51 -21.98 -9.01
CA GLU A 77 -9.68 -22.75 -8.51
C GLU A 77 -9.68 -24.23 -8.92
N ASP A 78 -9.11 -24.58 -10.06
CA ASP A 78 -9.00 -25.96 -10.55
C ASP A 78 -8.06 -26.83 -9.70
N LEU A 79 -7.04 -26.23 -9.08
CA LEU A 79 -6.12 -26.92 -8.17
C LEU A 79 -6.80 -27.23 -6.83
N VAL A 80 -7.68 -26.34 -6.34
CA VAL A 80 -8.41 -26.54 -5.08
C VAL A 80 -9.49 -27.63 -5.25
N ARG A 81 -10.18 -27.66 -6.39
CA ARG A 81 -11.16 -28.72 -6.68
C ARG A 81 -10.56 -30.13 -6.70
N SER A 82 -9.32 -30.29 -7.14
CA SER A 82 -8.62 -31.58 -7.15
C SER A 82 -8.31 -32.11 -5.74
N LEU A 83 -8.15 -31.21 -4.75
CA LEU A 83 -7.96 -31.59 -3.33
C LEU A 83 -9.24 -32.10 -2.69
N TYR A 84 -10.36 -31.47 -2.98
CA TYR A 84 -11.66 -31.82 -2.37
C TYR A 84 -12.27 -33.10 -2.98
N SER A 85 -11.85 -33.49 -4.19
CA SER A 85 -12.37 -34.69 -4.86
C SER A 85 -11.70 -36.00 -4.42
N GLY A 86 -10.64 -35.95 -3.62
CA GLY A 86 -9.91 -37.11 -3.14
C GLY A 86 -9.94 -37.25 -1.62
N LYS A 87 -10.32 -38.41 -1.11
CA LYS A 87 -10.20 -38.82 0.31
C LYS A 87 -8.76 -38.90 0.83
N LYS A 88 -7.87 -37.98 0.40
CA LYS A 88 -6.45 -37.98 0.76
C LYS A 88 -6.26 -37.35 2.14
N GLN A 89 -5.62 -38.06 3.03
CA GLN A 89 -5.31 -37.63 4.41
C GLN A 89 -4.12 -36.64 4.48
N LEU A 90 -3.39 -36.42 3.37
CA LEU A 90 -2.21 -35.56 3.27
C LEU A 90 -2.19 -34.83 1.91
N PRO A 91 -1.74 -33.58 1.86
CA PRO A 91 -1.52 -32.89 0.60
C PRO A 91 -0.38 -33.60 -0.19
N ASP A 92 -0.55 -33.75 -1.51
CA ASP A 92 0.46 -34.28 -2.38
C ASP A 92 1.67 -33.34 -2.42
N ALA A 93 2.90 -33.86 -2.38
CA ALA A 93 4.12 -33.05 -2.42
C ALA A 93 4.22 -32.20 -3.70
N GLU A 94 3.77 -32.73 -4.84
CA GLU A 94 3.70 -31.98 -6.10
C GLU A 94 2.72 -30.80 -6.01
N TYR A 95 1.59 -31.01 -5.36
CA TYR A 95 0.59 -29.96 -5.13
C TYR A 95 1.13 -28.84 -4.21
N VAL A 96 1.78 -29.21 -3.10
CA VAL A 96 2.42 -28.25 -2.19
C VAL A 96 3.44 -27.40 -2.95
N GLN A 97 4.25 -28.02 -3.81
CA GLN A 97 5.24 -27.31 -4.61
C GLN A 97 4.58 -26.34 -5.62
N LYS A 98 3.49 -26.75 -6.27
CA LYS A 98 2.72 -25.89 -7.17
C LYS A 98 2.12 -24.69 -6.42
N CYS A 99 1.60 -24.91 -5.21
CA CYS A 99 1.10 -23.83 -4.35
C CYS A 99 2.20 -22.83 -3.99
N ARG A 100 3.38 -23.31 -3.59
CA ARG A 100 4.53 -22.45 -3.26
C ARG A 100 4.95 -21.57 -4.44
N ILE A 101 5.06 -22.17 -5.63
CA ILE A 101 5.41 -21.44 -6.87
C ILE A 101 4.34 -20.40 -7.21
N ALA A 102 3.05 -20.76 -7.11
CA ALA A 102 1.95 -19.85 -7.41
C ALA A 102 1.96 -18.64 -6.46
N ILE A 103 2.17 -18.88 -5.17
CA ILE A 103 2.24 -17.84 -4.15
C ILE A 103 3.45 -16.94 -4.33
N ALA A 104 4.64 -17.52 -4.54
CA ALA A 104 5.85 -16.75 -4.83
C ALA A 104 5.65 -15.82 -6.04
N ARG A 105 4.97 -16.31 -7.08
CA ARG A 105 4.61 -15.52 -8.27
C ARG A 105 3.63 -14.38 -7.92
N ASP A 106 2.64 -14.64 -7.07
CA ASP A 106 1.65 -13.63 -6.69
C ASP A 106 2.25 -12.55 -5.78
N PHE A 107 3.15 -12.92 -4.86
CA PHE A 107 3.92 -11.94 -4.08
C PHE A 107 4.86 -11.13 -4.97
N LYS A 108 5.54 -11.75 -5.95
CA LYS A 108 6.31 -11.01 -6.96
C LYS A 108 5.43 -10.03 -7.73
N LYS A 109 4.22 -10.40 -8.10
CA LYS A 109 3.26 -9.47 -8.73
C LYS A 109 2.89 -8.31 -7.79
N GLN A 110 2.65 -8.57 -6.50
CA GLN A 110 2.39 -7.51 -5.51
C GLN A 110 3.55 -6.52 -5.40
N LEU A 111 4.81 -7.00 -5.45
CA LEU A 111 5.99 -6.14 -5.45
C LEU A 111 6.10 -5.28 -6.71
N LEU A 112 5.59 -5.75 -7.83
CA LEU A 112 5.55 -5.02 -9.10
C LEU A 112 4.34 -4.07 -9.22
N LEU A 113 3.30 -4.26 -8.39
CA LEU A 113 2.12 -3.40 -8.35
C LEU A 113 2.40 -2.21 -7.42
N GLY A 114 2.12 -1.01 -7.91
CA GLY A 114 2.29 0.23 -7.16
C GLY A 114 3.69 0.83 -7.31
N LEU A 115 3.94 1.81 -6.47
CA LEU A 115 5.10 2.68 -6.57
C LEU A 115 6.08 2.35 -5.44
N PRO A 116 7.30 1.86 -5.73
CA PRO A 116 8.31 1.64 -4.70
C PRO A 116 8.67 2.97 -4.03
N SER A 117 8.56 3.03 -2.71
CA SER A 117 9.12 4.12 -1.91
C SER A 117 10.36 3.63 -1.17
N LYS A 118 11.20 4.57 -0.70
CA LYS A 118 12.35 4.21 0.15
C LYS A 118 11.91 3.49 1.42
N ASN A 119 10.76 3.83 1.93
CA ASN A 119 10.18 3.21 3.11
C ASN A 119 9.71 1.78 2.81
N ASP A 120 9.08 1.53 1.65
CA ASP A 120 8.73 0.18 1.22
C ASP A 120 10.00 -0.68 1.03
N GLU A 121 11.05 -0.13 0.41
CA GLU A 121 12.35 -0.82 0.22
C GLU A 121 12.94 -1.22 1.58
N TRP A 122 13.03 -0.29 2.51
CA TRP A 122 13.55 -0.56 3.85
C TRP A 122 12.72 -1.61 4.58
N THR A 123 11.38 -1.49 4.54
CA THR A 123 10.46 -2.42 5.19
C THR A 123 10.59 -3.83 4.63
N LEU A 124 10.69 -3.98 3.31
CA LEU A 124 10.83 -5.28 2.67
C LEU A 124 12.16 -5.94 3.00
N ARG A 125 13.26 -5.18 2.98
CA ARG A 125 14.57 -5.67 3.44
C ARG A 125 14.52 -6.11 4.89
N ARG A 126 13.88 -5.32 5.73
CA ARG A 126 13.75 -5.66 7.14
C ARG A 126 12.89 -6.90 7.35
N LEU A 127 11.76 -7.05 6.63
CA LEU A 127 10.95 -8.26 6.65
C LEU A 127 11.75 -9.49 6.19
N SER A 128 12.51 -9.37 5.09
CA SER A 128 13.39 -10.45 4.62
C SER A 128 14.42 -10.84 5.68
N ALA A 129 15.05 -9.85 6.33
CA ALA A 129 15.99 -10.08 7.43
C ALA A 129 15.31 -10.77 8.63
N GLN A 130 14.14 -10.30 9.06
CA GLN A 130 13.36 -10.92 10.13
C GLN A 130 13.00 -12.39 9.82
N MET A 131 12.68 -12.70 8.57
CA MET A 131 12.41 -14.07 8.14
C MET A 131 13.68 -14.92 8.11
N LYS A 132 14.82 -14.39 7.65
CA LYS A 132 16.13 -15.06 7.65
C LYS A 132 16.65 -15.32 9.06
N GLU A 133 16.38 -14.39 10.00
CA GLU A 133 16.68 -14.51 11.42
C GLU A 133 15.70 -15.45 12.15
N GLU A 134 14.78 -16.08 11.44
CA GLU A 134 13.70 -16.92 11.98
C GLU A 134 12.77 -16.21 12.99
N LYS A 135 12.83 -14.90 13.06
CA LYS A 135 11.90 -14.09 13.88
C LYS A 135 10.48 -14.14 13.34
N VAL A 136 10.33 -14.09 12.02
CA VAL A 136 9.04 -14.12 11.35
C VAL A 136 8.93 -15.40 10.54
N CYS A 137 7.93 -16.23 10.85
CA CYS A 137 7.57 -17.41 10.09
C CYS A 137 6.20 -17.21 9.45
N VAL A 138 6.08 -17.46 8.15
CA VAL A 138 4.84 -17.26 7.39
C VAL A 138 4.34 -18.59 6.85
N ARG A 139 3.10 -18.94 7.21
CA ARG A 139 2.44 -20.16 6.72
C ARG A 139 1.14 -19.83 5.99
N LEU A 140 0.80 -20.69 5.05
CA LEU A 140 -0.43 -20.65 4.29
C LEU A 140 -1.34 -21.81 4.69
N TYR A 141 -2.60 -21.50 5.01
CA TYR A 141 -3.62 -22.49 5.34
C TYR A 141 -4.40 -22.88 4.08
N LEU A 142 -4.34 -24.17 3.71
CA LEU A 142 -4.90 -24.69 2.47
C LEU A 142 -6.14 -25.57 2.64
N ARG A 143 -6.45 -26.03 3.87
CA ARG A 143 -7.56 -26.97 4.10
C ARG A 143 -8.90 -26.39 3.63
N GLU A 144 -9.16 -25.15 4.00
CA GLU A 144 -10.38 -24.39 3.65
C GLU A 144 -10.06 -22.90 3.55
N PRO A 145 -10.88 -22.09 2.84
CA PRO A 145 -10.72 -20.64 2.85
C PRO A 145 -10.88 -20.10 4.27
N LEU A 146 -9.82 -19.52 4.83
CA LEU A 146 -9.82 -18.99 6.18
C LEU A 146 -9.85 -17.46 6.14
N HIS A 147 -11.00 -16.87 6.50
CA HIS A 147 -11.22 -15.43 6.48
C HIS A 147 -11.12 -14.78 7.87
N ALA A 148 -10.54 -15.49 8.84
CA ALA A 148 -10.32 -14.97 10.19
C ALA A 148 -9.30 -13.82 10.18
N LYS A 149 -9.44 -12.88 11.10
CA LYS A 149 -8.48 -11.83 11.41
C LYS A 149 -8.32 -11.82 12.92
N LEU A 150 -7.20 -12.34 13.36
CA LEU A 150 -6.86 -12.53 14.76
C LEU A 150 -5.43 -12.09 15.00
N TYR A 151 -5.24 -11.31 16.04
CA TYR A 151 -3.96 -10.76 16.47
C TYR A 151 -3.78 -11.11 17.95
N LEU A 152 -2.75 -11.87 18.24
CA LEU A 152 -2.43 -12.36 19.59
C LEU A 152 -1.07 -11.82 20.01
N ALA A 153 -0.96 -11.31 21.23
CA ALA A 153 0.28 -10.90 21.86
C ALA A 153 0.47 -11.66 23.18
N TYR A 154 1.63 -12.25 23.39
CA TYR A 154 1.91 -13.16 24.50
C TYR A 154 2.87 -12.54 25.50
N ARG A 155 2.45 -12.54 26.77
CA ARG A 155 3.19 -12.07 27.94
C ARG A 155 3.36 -13.22 28.94
N PRO A 156 4.27 -14.16 28.70
CA PRO A 156 4.36 -15.39 29.51
C PRO A 156 4.65 -15.15 30.98
N ASP A 157 5.20 -13.98 31.35
CA ASP A 157 5.51 -13.63 32.73
C ASP A 157 4.34 -12.92 33.45
N ASP A 158 3.22 -12.62 32.76
CA ASP A 158 2.03 -12.03 33.33
C ASP A 158 1.02 -13.12 33.75
N ASN A 159 0.93 -13.36 35.06
CA ASN A 159 0.04 -14.39 35.61
C ASN A 159 -1.44 -14.05 35.51
N PHE A 160 -1.83 -12.81 35.26
CA PHE A 160 -3.22 -12.36 35.22
C PHE A 160 -3.77 -12.27 33.82
N ASN A 161 -2.94 -11.89 32.86
CA ASN A 161 -3.35 -11.72 31.48
C ASN A 161 -2.19 -12.09 30.52
N PRO A 162 -1.86 -13.39 30.42
CA PRO A 162 -0.70 -13.85 29.64
C PRO A 162 -0.91 -13.68 28.14
N ILE A 163 -2.12 -13.53 27.66
CA ILE A 163 -2.46 -13.38 26.23
C ILE A 163 -3.39 -12.20 26.07
N GLN A 164 -3.04 -11.29 25.16
CA GLN A 164 -3.94 -10.26 24.66
C GLN A 164 -4.39 -10.63 23.24
N ALA A 165 -5.67 -10.50 22.97
CA ALA A 165 -6.26 -10.87 21.69
C ALA A 165 -7.07 -9.72 21.11
N ILE A 166 -6.90 -9.46 19.82
CA ILE A 166 -7.80 -8.62 19.03
C ILE A 166 -8.34 -9.48 17.88
N MET A 167 -9.64 -9.46 17.69
CA MET A 167 -10.30 -10.13 16.57
C MET A 167 -11.27 -9.17 15.89
N GLY A 168 -11.38 -9.25 14.56
CA GLY A 168 -12.29 -8.39 13.81
C GLY A 168 -12.27 -8.61 12.32
N SER A 169 -12.45 -7.53 11.58
CA SER A 169 -12.52 -7.55 10.11
C SER A 169 -11.23 -7.10 9.40
N SER A 170 -10.29 -6.46 10.11
CA SER A 170 -9.06 -5.89 9.53
C SER A 170 -8.05 -6.95 9.09
N ASN A 171 -7.71 -6.96 7.82
CA ASN A 171 -6.57 -7.70 7.30
C ASN A 171 -5.24 -6.96 7.57
N LEU A 172 -4.12 -7.68 7.54
CA LEU A 172 -2.77 -7.11 7.62
C LEU A 172 -2.38 -6.46 6.29
N THR A 173 -3.11 -5.40 5.96
CA THR A 173 -2.92 -4.55 4.78
C THR A 173 -2.89 -3.11 5.22
N TYR A 174 -2.25 -2.23 4.45
CA TYR A 174 -2.17 -0.83 4.81
C TYR A 174 -3.58 -0.21 5.02
N SER A 175 -4.53 -0.49 4.12
CA SER A 175 -5.91 0.01 4.21
C SER A 175 -6.70 -0.59 5.37
N GLY A 176 -6.56 -1.91 5.58
CA GLY A 176 -7.25 -2.61 6.68
C GLY A 176 -6.81 -2.10 8.05
N LEU A 177 -5.53 -1.70 8.18
CA LEU A 177 -5.00 -1.18 9.45
C LEU A 177 -5.27 0.30 9.69
N THR A 178 -5.47 1.13 8.64
CA THR A 178 -5.44 2.59 8.80
C THR A 178 -6.67 3.34 8.33
N ARG A 179 -7.44 2.84 7.33
CA ARG A 179 -8.39 3.68 6.59
C ARG A 179 -9.71 3.02 6.23
N GLN A 180 -9.75 1.72 6.09
CA GLN A 180 -10.98 1.01 5.76
C GLN A 180 -11.86 0.99 7.00
N GLY A 181 -13.16 1.31 6.87
CA GLY A 181 -14.13 1.15 7.96
C GLY A 181 -14.20 -0.31 8.35
N GLU A 182 -13.47 -0.67 9.38
CA GLU A 182 -13.32 -2.02 9.91
C GLU A 182 -13.80 -2.02 11.35
N LEU A 183 -14.14 -3.18 11.88
CA LEU A 183 -14.52 -3.31 13.28
C LEU A 183 -13.69 -4.40 13.94
N ASN A 184 -12.91 -4.00 14.94
CA ASN A 184 -12.06 -4.90 15.70
C ASN A 184 -12.33 -4.72 17.19
N ALA A 185 -12.35 -5.82 17.93
CA ALA A 185 -12.57 -5.81 19.37
C ALA A 185 -11.41 -6.50 20.10
N GLU A 186 -10.94 -5.87 21.16
CA GLU A 186 -9.97 -6.44 22.09
C GLU A 186 -10.68 -7.29 23.13
N PHE A 187 -10.20 -8.50 23.33
CA PHE A 187 -10.69 -9.42 24.36
C PHE A 187 -9.94 -9.18 25.67
N ALA A 188 -10.67 -8.77 26.68
CA ALA A 188 -10.11 -8.44 27.98
C ALA A 188 -10.08 -9.63 28.95
N ASP A 189 -10.74 -10.74 28.62
CA ASP A 189 -10.77 -11.92 29.46
C ASP A 189 -9.77 -12.98 28.99
N SER A 190 -9.12 -13.63 29.97
CA SER A 190 -8.07 -14.59 29.73
C SER A 190 -8.59 -15.88 29.07
N ASP A 191 -9.81 -16.33 29.41
CA ASP A 191 -10.41 -17.56 28.87
C ASP A 191 -10.68 -17.45 27.36
N SER A 192 -11.22 -16.30 26.91
CA SER A 192 -11.43 -16.05 25.47
C SER A 192 -10.12 -15.95 24.71
N ALA A 193 -9.13 -15.27 25.26
CA ALA A 193 -7.83 -15.12 24.62
C ALA A 193 -7.10 -16.48 24.52
N GLU A 194 -7.19 -17.32 25.53
CA GLU A 194 -6.62 -18.67 25.54
C GLU A 194 -7.26 -19.57 24.48
N LYS A 195 -8.59 -19.59 24.40
CA LYS A 195 -9.32 -20.32 23.35
C LYS A 195 -8.98 -19.86 21.95
N LEU A 196 -8.76 -18.56 21.75
CA LEU A 196 -8.32 -18.01 20.46
C LEU A 196 -6.88 -18.43 20.13
N SER A 197 -6.00 -18.53 21.12
CA SER A 197 -4.65 -19.07 20.98
C SER A 197 -4.66 -20.54 20.60
N GLU A 198 -5.44 -21.37 21.30
CA GLU A 198 -5.62 -22.79 20.96
C GLU A 198 -6.18 -22.97 19.55
N TRP A 199 -7.16 -22.12 19.17
CA TRP A 199 -7.73 -22.12 17.83
C TRP A 199 -6.68 -21.81 16.76
N PHE A 200 -5.74 -20.85 17.01
CA PHE A 200 -4.64 -20.51 16.13
C PHE A 200 -3.67 -21.70 16.03
N ASP A 201 -3.25 -22.28 17.18
CA ASP A 201 -2.31 -23.38 17.23
C ASP A 201 -2.80 -24.63 16.50
N ALA A 202 -4.09 -24.94 16.60
CA ALA A 202 -4.70 -26.04 15.87
C ALA A 202 -4.58 -25.89 14.35
N ARG A 203 -4.68 -24.64 13.84
CA ARG A 203 -4.56 -24.36 12.40
C ARG A 203 -3.11 -24.24 11.95
N TRP A 204 -2.27 -23.67 12.79
CA TRP A 204 -0.82 -23.58 12.55
C TRP A 204 -0.17 -24.95 12.41
N ASN A 205 -0.60 -25.90 13.23
CA ASN A 205 -0.09 -27.27 13.25
C ASN A 205 -0.85 -28.22 12.30
N ASP A 206 -1.83 -27.73 11.54
CA ASP A 206 -2.58 -28.54 10.59
C ASP A 206 -1.67 -29.02 9.45
N LYS A 207 -1.89 -30.24 8.99
CA LYS A 207 -1.13 -30.86 7.88
C LYS A 207 -1.24 -30.11 6.55
N PHE A 208 -2.32 -29.33 6.38
CA PHE A 208 -2.55 -28.46 5.22
C PHE A 208 -2.05 -27.01 5.45
N CYS A 209 -1.34 -26.76 6.54
CA CYS A 209 -0.66 -25.51 6.79
C CYS A 209 0.80 -25.62 6.31
N ILE A 210 1.13 -24.96 5.21
CA ILE A 210 2.44 -25.03 4.57
C ILE A 210 3.28 -23.81 4.87
N ASP A 211 4.56 -24.01 5.17
CA ASP A 211 5.53 -22.93 5.32
C ASP A 211 5.90 -22.37 3.94
N ILE A 212 5.79 -21.05 3.81
CA ILE A 212 6.10 -20.27 2.60
C ILE A 212 7.14 -19.18 2.87
N THR A 213 7.78 -19.21 4.03
CA THR A 213 8.76 -18.20 4.45
C THR A 213 9.90 -18.07 3.46
N LYS A 214 10.43 -19.19 3.00
CA LYS A 214 11.53 -19.21 2.03
C LYS A 214 11.12 -18.60 0.69
N GLU A 215 9.95 -18.93 0.19
CA GLU A 215 9.42 -18.39 -1.07
C GLU A 215 9.20 -16.87 -1.00
N LEU A 216 8.85 -16.36 0.18
CA LEU A 216 8.75 -14.90 0.42
C LEU A 216 10.12 -14.25 0.47
N ILE A 217 11.10 -14.83 1.16
CA ILE A 217 12.49 -14.35 1.17
C ILE A 217 13.01 -14.27 -0.25
N ASP A 218 12.88 -15.36 -1.01
CA ASP A 218 13.34 -15.44 -2.41
C ASP A 218 12.61 -14.41 -3.30
N ALA A 219 11.33 -14.16 -3.05
CA ALA A 219 10.56 -13.15 -3.79
C ALA A 219 11.03 -11.73 -3.50
N ILE A 220 11.36 -11.40 -2.25
CA ILE A 220 11.85 -10.08 -1.84
C ILE A 220 13.29 -9.87 -2.30
N ASP A 221 14.18 -10.82 -2.03
CA ASP A 221 15.62 -10.70 -2.32
C ASP A 221 15.91 -10.61 -3.82
N ASN A 222 15.12 -11.31 -4.64
CA ASN A 222 15.20 -11.23 -6.11
C ASN A 222 14.35 -10.10 -6.71
N SER A 223 13.87 -9.16 -5.89
CA SER A 223 13.11 -7.99 -6.30
C SER A 223 13.97 -6.72 -6.27
N TRP A 224 13.34 -5.58 -6.57
CA TRP A 224 13.95 -4.25 -6.42
C TRP A 224 14.33 -3.90 -4.97
N ALA A 225 13.84 -4.64 -3.98
CA ALA A 225 14.15 -4.46 -2.56
C ALA A 225 15.30 -5.36 -2.06
N GLY A 226 15.87 -6.23 -2.91
CA GLY A 226 16.94 -7.14 -2.51
C GLY A 226 18.22 -6.44 -2.05
N GLU A 227 18.92 -7.07 -1.12
CA GLU A 227 20.28 -6.69 -0.71
C GLU A 227 21.30 -7.50 -1.52
N GLU A 228 21.69 -7.01 -2.68
CA GLU A 228 22.94 -7.46 -3.29
C GLU A 228 24.04 -6.45 -2.98
N ASP A 229 25.22 -6.92 -2.62
CA ASP A 229 26.46 -6.12 -2.62
C ASP A 229 26.73 -5.67 -4.06
N ILE A 230 26.16 -4.55 -4.44
CA ILE A 230 26.30 -4.01 -5.78
C ILE A 230 27.71 -3.40 -5.90
N PRO A 231 28.58 -3.94 -6.77
CA PRO A 231 29.88 -3.34 -7.00
C PRO A 231 29.76 -1.83 -7.29
N PRO A 232 30.71 -0.99 -6.86
CA PRO A 232 30.67 0.47 -7.04
C PRO A 232 30.37 0.92 -8.46
N TYR A 233 30.80 0.16 -9.45
CA TYR A 233 30.52 0.43 -10.88
C TYR A 233 29.02 0.34 -11.20
N TYR A 234 28.28 -0.63 -10.62
CA TYR A 234 26.84 -0.74 -10.81
C TYR A 234 26.08 0.35 -10.06
N ILE A 235 26.60 0.80 -8.91
CA ILE A 235 26.07 1.96 -8.20
C ILE A 235 26.19 3.21 -9.07
N TYR A 236 27.35 3.39 -9.73
CA TYR A 236 27.56 4.46 -10.71
C TYR A 236 26.59 4.34 -11.87
N LEU A 237 26.46 3.17 -12.50
CA LEU A 237 25.51 2.93 -13.58
C LEU A 237 24.07 3.16 -13.15
N LYS A 238 23.70 2.72 -11.94
CA LYS A 238 22.37 2.94 -11.35
C LYS A 238 22.12 4.43 -11.12
N THR A 239 23.12 5.16 -10.65
CA THR A 239 23.05 6.62 -10.47
C THR A 239 22.88 7.33 -11.80
N VAL A 240 23.69 7.01 -12.81
CA VAL A 240 23.57 7.55 -14.17
C VAL A 240 22.24 7.17 -14.81
N TYR A 241 21.79 5.94 -14.61
CA TYR A 241 20.47 5.48 -15.05
C TYR A 241 19.36 6.29 -14.38
N HIS A 242 19.41 6.52 -13.06
CA HIS A 242 18.44 7.35 -12.35
C HIS A 242 18.49 8.82 -12.77
N LEU A 243 19.66 9.39 -12.96
CA LEU A 243 19.82 10.76 -13.49
C LEU A 243 19.32 10.89 -14.92
N SER A 244 19.46 9.84 -15.74
CA SER A 244 18.95 9.80 -17.12
C SER A 244 17.47 9.36 -17.21
N GLN A 245 16.86 8.89 -16.13
CA GLN A 245 15.50 8.34 -16.12
C GLN A 245 14.43 9.38 -16.40
N GLU A 246 14.62 10.63 -16.01
CA GLU A 246 13.68 11.69 -16.38
C GLU A 246 13.64 11.87 -17.91
N ALA A 247 14.76 11.65 -18.58
CA ALA A 247 14.88 11.72 -20.04
C ALA A 247 14.47 10.41 -20.76
N ARG A 248 14.51 9.27 -20.07
CA ARG A 248 14.28 7.93 -20.64
C ARG A 248 13.08 7.25 -20.06
N SER A 249 12.05 7.87 -19.76
CA SER A 249 10.79 7.39 -19.12
C SER A 249 10.30 5.95 -19.46
N GLY A 250 11.16 5.12 -20.01
CA GLY A 250 10.94 3.68 -20.19
C GLY A 250 11.03 2.92 -18.87
N ILE A 251 10.14 3.15 -17.94
CA ILE A 251 10.14 2.47 -16.65
C ILE A 251 9.64 1.05 -16.86
N LYS A 252 10.59 0.12 -16.98
CA LYS A 252 10.32 -1.32 -17.06
C LYS A 252 9.80 -1.91 -15.73
N GLU A 253 9.92 -1.16 -14.64
CA GLU A 253 9.65 -1.61 -13.26
C GLU A 253 8.16 -1.55 -12.87
N PHE A 254 7.32 -0.84 -13.63
CA PHE A 254 5.89 -0.74 -13.36
C PHE A 254 5.07 -1.63 -14.27
N THR A 255 4.40 -2.60 -13.70
CA THR A 255 3.40 -3.39 -14.41
C THR A 255 2.06 -2.66 -14.34
N LEU A 256 1.59 -2.19 -15.49
CA LEU A 256 0.24 -1.63 -15.60
C LEU A 256 -0.81 -2.71 -15.31
N PRO A 257 -1.95 -2.34 -14.73
CA PRO A 257 -3.08 -3.25 -14.60
C PRO A 257 -3.42 -3.87 -15.97
N PRO A 258 -3.77 -5.17 -16.01
CA PRO A 258 -3.93 -5.91 -17.28
C PRO A 258 -4.87 -5.24 -18.27
N GLU A 259 -5.98 -4.65 -17.79
CA GLU A 259 -7.00 -3.97 -18.57
C GLU A 259 -6.47 -2.73 -19.32
N PHE A 260 -5.39 -2.12 -18.82
CA PHE A 260 -4.77 -0.93 -19.43
C PHE A 260 -3.57 -1.26 -20.30
N ARG A 261 -2.90 -2.39 -20.08
CA ARG A 261 -1.66 -2.76 -20.78
C ARG A 261 -1.83 -2.83 -22.30
N ASN A 262 -2.97 -3.36 -22.76
CA ASN A 262 -3.27 -3.53 -24.18
C ASN A 262 -4.14 -2.40 -24.75
N THR A 263 -4.59 -1.47 -23.91
CA THR A 263 -5.50 -0.39 -24.29
C THR A 263 -4.76 0.93 -24.44
N LEU A 264 -3.71 1.16 -23.65
CA LEU A 264 -2.94 2.39 -23.68
C LEU A 264 -1.83 2.33 -24.73
N PHE A 265 -1.68 3.40 -25.49
CA PHE A 265 -0.50 3.61 -26.34
C PHE A 265 0.76 3.78 -25.49
N ASP A 266 1.93 3.53 -26.07
CA ASP A 266 3.22 3.59 -25.36
C ASP A 266 3.46 4.93 -24.65
N PHE A 267 3.12 6.05 -25.28
CA PHE A 267 3.24 7.37 -24.65
C PHE A 267 2.31 7.55 -23.46
N GLN A 268 1.09 7.00 -23.50
CA GLN A 268 0.14 7.01 -22.37
C GLN A 268 0.64 6.11 -21.24
N GLN A 269 1.17 4.93 -21.55
CA GLN A 269 1.79 4.05 -20.58
C GLN A 269 2.95 4.75 -19.87
N ASN A 270 3.77 5.49 -20.60
CA ASN A 270 4.85 6.29 -20.05
C ASN A 270 4.32 7.43 -19.17
N ALA A 271 3.28 8.12 -19.61
CA ALA A 271 2.64 9.18 -18.81
C ALA A 271 2.08 8.65 -17.49
N VAL A 272 1.42 7.46 -17.49
CA VAL A 272 0.97 6.78 -16.26
C VAL A 272 2.15 6.52 -15.33
N LYS A 273 3.22 5.96 -15.84
CA LYS A 273 4.41 5.62 -15.04
C LYS A 273 5.07 6.86 -14.43
N ILE A 274 5.22 7.92 -15.21
CA ILE A 274 5.82 9.20 -14.75
C ILE A 274 4.92 9.83 -13.68
N ALA A 275 3.63 9.98 -13.96
CA ALA A 275 2.68 10.58 -13.02
C ALA A 275 2.61 9.77 -11.72
N ALA A 276 2.55 8.45 -11.83
CA ALA A 276 2.58 7.55 -10.70
C ALA A 276 3.86 7.74 -9.86
N LYS A 277 5.04 7.85 -10.48
CA LYS A 277 6.31 8.15 -9.79
C LYS A 277 6.27 9.50 -9.05
N HIS A 278 5.72 10.54 -9.68
CA HIS A 278 5.59 11.84 -9.04
C HIS A 278 4.64 11.80 -7.84
N LEU A 279 3.51 11.16 -7.99
CA LEU A 279 2.51 11.01 -6.93
C LEU A 279 3.04 10.18 -5.73
N ASN A 280 3.96 9.24 -5.96
CA ASN A 280 4.56 8.44 -4.89
C ASN A 280 5.74 9.12 -4.18
N ASN A 281 6.16 10.27 -4.64
CA ASN A 281 7.21 11.02 -3.97
C ASN A 281 6.63 11.73 -2.74
N ASP A 282 7.18 11.47 -1.55
CA ASP A 282 6.71 12.07 -0.30
C ASP A 282 6.86 13.59 -0.28
N LYS A 283 7.81 14.12 -1.07
CA LYS A 283 8.02 15.56 -1.25
C LYS A 283 7.09 16.20 -2.29
N ARG A 284 6.28 15.42 -3.00
CA ARG A 284 5.38 15.89 -4.04
C ARG A 284 3.96 15.41 -3.75
N ASN A 285 3.07 16.31 -3.41
CA ASN A 285 1.70 15.96 -3.07
C ASN A 285 0.80 15.80 -4.30
N GLY A 286 1.34 16.00 -5.50
CA GLY A 286 0.56 15.89 -6.72
C GLY A 286 1.39 15.82 -7.99
N ALA A 287 0.68 15.67 -9.10
CA ALA A 287 1.21 15.70 -10.47
C ALA A 287 0.20 16.37 -11.40
N MET A 288 0.67 16.89 -12.53
CA MET A 288 -0.16 17.47 -13.58
C MET A 288 0.11 16.75 -14.91
N ILE A 289 -0.97 16.37 -15.60
CA ILE A 289 -0.93 15.89 -16.99
C ILE A 289 -1.45 17.01 -17.89
N GLY A 290 -0.54 17.62 -18.64
CA GLY A 290 -0.79 18.78 -19.49
C GLY A 290 -0.94 18.45 -20.98
N ASP A 291 -1.35 17.23 -21.33
CA ASP A 291 -1.45 16.78 -22.70
C ASP A 291 -2.55 17.49 -23.51
N VAL A 292 -2.38 17.61 -24.82
CA VAL A 292 -3.36 18.19 -25.74
C VAL A 292 -4.70 17.44 -25.69
N VAL A 293 -5.77 18.12 -26.08
CA VAL A 293 -7.10 17.52 -26.20
C VAL A 293 -7.05 16.30 -27.13
N GLY A 294 -7.74 15.22 -26.74
CA GLY A 294 -7.83 14.00 -27.56
C GLY A 294 -6.70 12.97 -27.33
N LEU A 295 -5.63 13.31 -26.59
CA LEU A 295 -4.53 12.37 -26.30
C LEU A 295 -4.84 11.39 -25.16
N GLY A 296 -6.09 11.34 -24.67
CA GLY A 296 -6.53 10.31 -23.73
C GLY A 296 -6.15 10.56 -22.27
N LYS A 297 -6.10 11.82 -21.81
CA LYS A 297 -5.85 12.15 -20.40
C LYS A 297 -6.76 11.38 -19.44
N THR A 298 -8.03 11.23 -19.79
CA THR A 298 -9.03 10.54 -18.97
C THR A 298 -8.68 9.07 -18.76
N ILE A 299 -8.33 8.34 -19.82
CA ILE A 299 -7.94 6.92 -19.70
C ILE A 299 -6.62 6.75 -18.96
N THR A 300 -5.68 7.68 -19.16
CA THR A 300 -4.41 7.73 -18.40
C THR A 300 -4.68 7.92 -16.91
N ALA A 301 -5.60 8.83 -16.55
CA ALA A 301 -6.00 9.05 -15.17
C ALA A 301 -6.75 7.84 -14.57
N CYS A 302 -7.58 7.15 -15.36
CA CYS A 302 -8.22 5.88 -14.94
C CYS A 302 -7.19 4.81 -14.60
N ALA A 303 -6.12 4.68 -15.39
CA ALA A 303 -5.05 3.73 -15.11
C ALA A 303 -4.31 4.08 -13.80
N ILE A 304 -4.07 5.36 -13.54
CA ILE A 304 -3.47 5.83 -12.27
C ILE A 304 -4.42 5.54 -11.10
N ALA A 305 -5.72 5.84 -11.25
CA ALA A 305 -6.73 5.55 -10.23
C ALA A 305 -6.78 4.06 -9.89
N LYS A 306 -6.73 3.19 -10.92
CA LYS A 306 -6.71 1.73 -10.73
C LYS A 306 -5.45 1.25 -10.01
N ILE A 307 -4.28 1.84 -10.30
CA ILE A 307 -3.04 1.56 -9.58
C ILE A 307 -3.21 1.90 -8.09
N TYR A 308 -3.79 3.06 -7.77
CA TYR A 308 -4.04 3.48 -6.39
C TYR A 308 -5.04 2.57 -5.68
N GLU A 309 -6.12 2.20 -6.35
CA GLU A 309 -7.10 1.24 -5.82
C GLU A 309 -6.44 -0.10 -5.47
N MET A 310 -5.64 -0.64 -6.39
CA MET A 310 -4.97 -1.93 -6.20
C MET A 310 -3.86 -1.86 -5.12
N THR A 311 -3.19 -0.72 -5.02
CA THR A 311 -2.07 -0.52 -4.09
C THR A 311 -2.53 -0.28 -2.67
N TYR A 312 -3.57 0.54 -2.50
CA TYR A 312 -4.00 1.06 -1.20
C TYR A 312 -5.40 0.59 -0.79
N ALA A 313 -6.06 -0.21 -1.64
CA ALA A 313 -7.47 -0.61 -1.50
C ALA A 313 -8.41 0.60 -1.25
N SER A 314 -8.07 1.77 -1.79
CA SER A 314 -8.73 3.05 -1.57
C SER A 314 -9.63 3.44 -2.74
N SER A 315 -10.53 4.39 -2.49
CA SER A 315 -11.32 5.03 -3.56
C SER A 315 -10.61 6.27 -4.09
N THR A 316 -10.99 6.70 -5.29
CA THR A 316 -10.52 7.93 -5.93
C THR A 316 -11.66 8.96 -5.95
N LEU A 317 -11.37 10.21 -5.59
CA LEU A 317 -12.32 11.31 -5.78
C LEU A 317 -12.03 12.00 -7.12
N ILE A 318 -13.03 12.05 -8.00
CA ILE A 318 -12.94 12.70 -9.31
C ILE A 318 -13.75 13.97 -9.29
N ILE A 319 -13.08 15.11 -9.41
CA ILE A 319 -13.66 16.45 -9.45
C ILE A 319 -13.60 16.92 -10.90
N CYS A 320 -14.75 17.12 -11.54
CA CYS A 320 -14.81 17.51 -12.94
C CYS A 320 -15.92 18.55 -13.20
N PRO A 321 -15.91 19.24 -14.36
CA PRO A 321 -17.06 20.02 -14.81
C PRO A 321 -18.32 19.17 -14.93
N ALA A 322 -19.49 19.77 -14.68
CA ALA A 322 -20.78 19.04 -14.67
C ALA A 322 -21.06 18.27 -15.98
N ASN A 323 -20.69 18.84 -17.11
CA ASN A 323 -20.85 18.22 -18.43
C ASN A 323 -19.94 17.01 -18.69
N LEU A 324 -18.93 16.76 -17.86
CA LEU A 324 -18.03 15.62 -17.97
C LEU A 324 -18.37 14.47 -17.00
N GLN A 325 -19.34 14.67 -16.11
CA GLN A 325 -19.71 13.64 -15.12
C GLN A 325 -20.19 12.33 -15.79
N ASP A 326 -21.03 12.41 -16.84
CA ASP A 326 -21.52 11.23 -17.55
C ASP A 326 -20.38 10.48 -18.29
N MET A 327 -19.42 11.21 -18.83
CA MET A 327 -18.22 10.62 -19.41
C MET A 327 -17.43 9.85 -18.35
N TRP A 328 -17.16 10.47 -17.22
CA TRP A 328 -16.45 9.83 -16.12
C TRP A 328 -17.19 8.63 -15.53
N ALA A 329 -18.54 8.70 -15.46
CA ALA A 329 -19.36 7.56 -15.05
C ALA A 329 -19.21 6.35 -15.98
N LYS A 330 -19.15 6.59 -17.29
CA LYS A 330 -18.89 5.53 -18.29
C LYS A 330 -17.48 4.92 -18.12
N TYR A 331 -16.45 5.74 -17.88
CA TYR A 331 -15.10 5.26 -17.63
C TYR A 331 -15.02 4.49 -16.30
N LYS A 332 -15.66 4.98 -15.24
CA LYS A 332 -15.78 4.28 -13.96
C LYS A 332 -16.36 2.88 -14.15
N GLN A 333 -17.47 2.75 -14.86
CA GLN A 333 -18.11 1.47 -15.14
C GLN A 333 -17.22 0.57 -16.03
N LYS A 334 -16.62 1.13 -17.08
CA LYS A 334 -15.80 0.37 -18.04
C LYS A 334 -14.59 -0.29 -17.39
N TYR A 335 -13.94 0.39 -16.46
CA TYR A 335 -12.72 -0.08 -15.81
C TYR A 335 -12.93 -0.52 -14.35
N ASP A 336 -14.19 -0.65 -13.93
CA ASP A 336 -14.58 -1.05 -12.58
C ASP A 336 -13.78 -0.30 -11.51
N LEU A 337 -13.82 1.05 -11.55
CA LEU A 337 -13.07 1.90 -10.65
C LEU A 337 -13.85 2.17 -9.36
N LYS A 338 -13.20 2.06 -8.23
CA LYS A 338 -13.72 2.58 -6.96
C LYS A 338 -13.50 4.08 -6.91
N ALA A 339 -14.44 4.83 -7.44
CA ALA A 339 -14.34 6.28 -7.53
C ALA A 339 -15.69 6.96 -7.29
N ASP A 340 -15.64 8.14 -6.67
CA ASP A 340 -16.77 9.06 -6.57
C ASP A 340 -16.55 10.25 -7.50
N ILE A 341 -17.62 10.63 -8.23
CA ILE A 341 -17.56 11.67 -9.24
C ILE A 341 -18.40 12.85 -8.77
N VAL A 342 -17.75 13.99 -8.58
CA VAL A 342 -18.39 15.20 -8.10
C VAL A 342 -18.19 16.38 -9.07
N SER A 343 -19.19 17.26 -9.11
CA SER A 343 -19.07 18.47 -9.91
C SER A 343 -18.26 19.54 -9.17
N MET A 344 -17.26 20.14 -9.83
CA MET A 344 -16.53 21.28 -9.29
C MET A 344 -17.37 22.55 -9.08
N GLN A 345 -18.61 22.56 -9.58
CA GLN A 345 -19.54 23.68 -9.42
C GLN A 345 -20.41 23.59 -8.17
N LYS A 346 -20.40 22.45 -7.49
CA LYS A 346 -21.18 22.23 -6.27
C LYS A 346 -20.25 22.21 -5.06
N PRO A 347 -20.72 22.62 -3.87
CA PRO A 347 -20.00 22.34 -2.64
C PRO A 347 -19.77 20.83 -2.51
N ILE A 348 -18.56 20.43 -2.13
CA ILE A 348 -18.22 19.02 -1.91
C ILE A 348 -18.35 18.80 -0.40
N ASP A 349 -19.29 17.94 -0.02
CA ASP A 349 -19.47 17.57 1.37
C ASP A 349 -18.30 16.65 1.79
N VAL A 350 -17.57 17.10 2.80
CA VAL A 350 -16.33 16.46 3.25
C VAL A 350 -16.57 15.49 4.40
N GLU A 351 -17.78 15.46 4.98
CA GLU A 351 -18.06 14.63 6.15
C GLU A 351 -18.06 13.12 5.85
N ASN A 352 -18.25 12.73 4.59
CA ASN A 352 -18.31 11.33 4.14
C ASN A 352 -17.10 10.87 3.29
N THR A 353 -15.95 11.51 3.37
CA THR A 353 -14.85 11.34 2.40
C THR A 353 -13.66 10.51 2.92
N TRP A 354 -13.88 9.56 3.78
CA TRP A 354 -12.88 8.86 4.61
C TRP A 354 -11.87 7.96 3.89
N ASN A 355 -12.10 7.59 2.62
CA ASN A 355 -11.31 6.54 1.97
C ASN A 355 -10.57 6.98 0.71
N TYR A 356 -10.39 8.28 0.49
CA TYR A 356 -9.67 8.75 -0.69
C TYR A 356 -8.17 8.82 -0.44
N ARG A 357 -7.40 8.34 -1.41
CA ARG A 357 -5.93 8.48 -1.47
C ARG A 357 -5.50 9.30 -2.67
N LEU A 358 -6.36 9.38 -3.66
CA LEU A 358 -6.13 10.11 -4.88
C LEU A 358 -7.33 11.01 -5.17
N ILE A 359 -7.03 12.27 -5.46
CA ILE A 359 -7.99 13.23 -6.00
C ILE A 359 -7.59 13.52 -7.44
N ILE A 360 -8.51 13.35 -8.38
CA ILE A 360 -8.34 13.74 -9.78
C ILE A 360 -9.15 15.01 -10.01
N VAL A 361 -8.52 16.05 -10.48
CA VAL A 361 -9.19 17.30 -10.89
C VAL A 361 -9.10 17.43 -12.39
N ASP A 362 -10.20 17.16 -13.06
CA ASP A 362 -10.27 17.28 -14.52
C ASP A 362 -10.58 18.72 -14.94
N GLU A 363 -10.04 19.13 -16.08
CA GLU A 363 -10.09 20.49 -16.59
C GLU A 363 -9.65 21.53 -15.54
N SER A 364 -8.50 21.26 -14.89
CA SER A 364 -7.95 22.06 -13.79
C SER A 364 -7.69 23.53 -14.15
N HIS A 365 -7.63 23.84 -15.43
CA HIS A 365 -7.55 25.24 -15.90
C HIS A 365 -8.73 26.10 -15.44
N ASN A 366 -9.86 25.52 -15.04
CA ASN A 366 -10.97 26.24 -14.40
C ASN A 366 -10.61 26.79 -13.00
N LEU A 367 -9.47 26.36 -12.44
CA LEU A 367 -8.95 26.76 -11.12
C LEU A 367 -7.70 27.65 -11.21
N ARG A 368 -7.48 28.37 -12.33
CA ARG A 368 -6.37 29.30 -12.48
C ARG A 368 -6.48 30.52 -11.58
N ASN A 369 -7.70 30.95 -11.28
CA ASN A 369 -7.95 32.10 -10.41
C ASN A 369 -8.00 31.68 -8.95
N SER A 370 -6.90 31.94 -8.22
CA SER A 370 -6.78 31.62 -6.79
C SER A 370 -7.71 32.42 -5.89
N SER A 371 -8.28 33.56 -6.34
CA SER A 371 -9.23 34.35 -5.54
C SER A 371 -10.67 33.83 -5.58
N GLY A 372 -10.95 32.82 -6.40
CA GLY A 372 -12.29 32.29 -6.58
C GLY A 372 -12.73 31.35 -5.45
N LYS A 373 -14.00 31.46 -4.99
CA LYS A 373 -14.57 30.57 -3.96
C LYS A 373 -14.39 29.07 -4.29
N ARG A 374 -14.53 28.71 -5.56
CA ARG A 374 -14.35 27.33 -6.03
C ARG A 374 -12.91 26.83 -5.82
N TYR A 375 -11.93 27.69 -6.08
CA TYR A 375 -10.52 27.39 -5.86
C TYR A 375 -10.27 27.08 -4.39
N HIS A 376 -10.69 27.96 -3.49
CA HIS A 376 -10.51 27.80 -2.04
C HIS A 376 -11.19 26.52 -1.52
N ASN A 377 -12.43 26.26 -1.92
CA ASN A 377 -13.14 25.06 -1.48
C ASN A 377 -12.42 23.76 -1.89
N ILE A 378 -11.89 23.71 -3.13
CA ILE A 378 -11.15 22.53 -3.61
C ILE A 378 -9.77 22.44 -2.93
N GLN A 379 -9.09 23.56 -2.72
CA GLN A 379 -7.81 23.59 -2.02
C GLN A 379 -7.96 23.13 -0.56
N GLU A 380 -8.93 23.64 0.17
CA GLU A 380 -9.26 23.20 1.52
C GLU A 380 -9.57 21.69 1.58
N LEU A 381 -10.35 21.21 0.61
CA LEU A 381 -10.65 19.79 0.50
C LEU A 381 -9.39 18.94 0.32
N ILE A 382 -8.50 19.31 -0.59
CA ILE A 382 -7.24 18.62 -0.85
C ILE A 382 -6.37 18.59 0.41
N HIS A 383 -6.21 19.72 1.08
CA HIS A 383 -5.42 19.81 2.31
C HIS A 383 -6.05 19.03 3.47
N LYS A 384 -7.37 19.08 3.62
CA LYS A 384 -8.08 18.35 4.69
C LYS A 384 -7.99 16.83 4.52
N LEU A 385 -8.03 16.32 3.28
CA LEU A 385 -7.99 14.91 3.00
C LEU A 385 -6.56 14.35 2.98
N ASP A 386 -5.55 15.22 2.93
CA ASP A 386 -4.13 14.82 2.79
C ASP A 386 -3.91 13.75 1.71
N CYS A 387 -4.56 13.95 0.56
CA CYS A 387 -4.54 13.02 -0.57
C CYS A 387 -3.58 13.48 -1.64
N LYS A 388 -3.02 12.53 -2.38
CA LYS A 388 -2.28 12.85 -3.60
C LYS A 388 -3.23 13.41 -4.65
N THR A 389 -2.80 14.43 -5.39
CA THR A 389 -3.64 15.15 -6.35
C THR A 389 -3.11 15.02 -7.76
N LEU A 390 -3.97 14.62 -8.69
CA LEU A 390 -3.69 14.56 -10.12
C LEU A 390 -4.52 15.61 -10.85
N LEU A 391 -3.85 16.58 -11.43
CA LEU A 391 -4.49 17.61 -12.26
C LEU A 391 -4.45 17.20 -13.73
N LEU A 392 -5.58 17.33 -14.42
CA LEU A 392 -5.69 17.11 -15.86
C LEU A 392 -6.08 18.42 -16.53
N THR A 393 -5.34 18.81 -17.54
CA THR A 393 -5.66 19.99 -18.34
C THR A 393 -5.03 19.91 -19.72
N ALA A 394 -5.65 20.52 -20.72
CA ALA A 394 -5.06 20.68 -22.03
C ALA A 394 -4.31 22.04 -22.16
N THR A 395 -4.63 22.96 -21.27
CA THR A 395 -4.13 24.34 -21.33
C THR A 395 -3.66 24.79 -19.94
N PRO A 396 -2.53 24.26 -19.43
CA PRO A 396 -2.05 24.58 -18.07
C PRO A 396 -1.70 26.07 -17.93
N TYR A 397 -1.39 26.71 -19.03
CA TYR A 397 -0.93 28.08 -19.14
C TYR A 397 -1.76 28.81 -20.21
N ASN A 398 -2.16 30.05 -19.95
CA ASN A 398 -2.94 30.87 -20.89
C ASN A 398 -2.40 32.30 -21.02
N LYS A 399 -2.31 33.04 -19.92
CA LYS A 399 -1.87 34.45 -19.92
C LYS A 399 -0.43 34.60 -19.42
N ASP A 400 -0.16 34.05 -18.25
CA ASP A 400 1.15 34.12 -17.61
C ASP A 400 1.43 32.89 -16.75
N PHE A 401 2.62 32.82 -16.16
CA PHE A 401 3.02 31.68 -15.31
C PHE A 401 2.23 31.57 -14.02
N SER A 402 1.53 32.61 -13.59
CA SER A 402 0.68 32.56 -12.41
C SER A 402 -0.50 31.58 -12.60
N ASP A 403 -0.98 31.41 -13.85
CA ASP A 403 -2.00 30.44 -14.19
C ASP A 403 -1.58 29.01 -13.82
N LEU A 404 -0.32 28.67 -14.11
CA LEU A 404 0.28 27.38 -13.76
C LEU A 404 0.56 27.30 -12.24
N ALA A 405 1.18 28.34 -11.68
CA ALA A 405 1.51 28.40 -10.27
C ALA A 405 0.27 28.21 -9.39
N ASN A 406 -0.84 28.89 -9.71
CA ASN A 406 -2.09 28.77 -8.96
C ASN A 406 -2.67 27.33 -9.01
N GLN A 407 -2.59 26.66 -10.16
CA GLN A 407 -3.00 25.25 -10.24
C GLN A 407 -2.12 24.34 -9.38
N LEU A 408 -0.79 24.54 -9.40
CA LEU A 408 0.13 23.75 -8.57
C LEU A 408 -0.05 24.02 -7.07
N LYS A 409 -0.38 25.23 -6.67
CA LYS A 409 -0.69 25.62 -5.27
C LYS A 409 -1.94 24.95 -4.71
N LEU A 410 -2.72 24.24 -5.51
CA LEU A 410 -3.81 23.40 -4.98
C LEU A 410 -3.28 22.28 -4.07
N PHE A 411 -2.06 21.78 -4.33
CA PHE A 411 -1.47 20.67 -3.57
C PHE A 411 -0.04 20.93 -3.10
N LEU A 412 0.56 22.06 -3.46
CA LEU A 412 1.89 22.47 -2.99
C LEU A 412 1.76 23.67 -2.06
N SER A 413 2.46 23.66 -0.95
CA SER A 413 2.67 24.83 -0.11
C SER A 413 3.83 25.68 -0.61
N ASP A 414 3.82 27.00 -0.30
CA ASP A 414 4.86 27.92 -0.77
C ASP A 414 6.26 27.62 -0.19
N ASP A 415 6.30 26.93 0.95
CA ASP A 415 7.53 26.55 1.66
C ASP A 415 7.99 25.10 1.36
N GLN A 416 7.29 24.38 0.50
CA GLN A 416 7.56 22.98 0.23
C GLN A 416 8.83 22.82 -0.62
N ASP A 417 9.84 22.14 -0.08
CA ASP A 417 11.05 21.76 -0.83
C ASP A 417 10.72 20.65 -1.85
N LEU A 418 10.71 21.01 -3.13
CA LEU A 418 10.47 20.08 -4.24
C LEU A 418 11.67 19.21 -4.59
N GLY A 419 12.82 19.42 -3.91
CA GLY A 419 14.08 18.76 -4.23
C GLY A 419 14.68 19.17 -5.58
N ILE A 420 14.17 20.23 -6.19
CA ILE A 420 14.72 20.81 -7.43
C ILE A 420 15.67 21.94 -7.03
N ARG A 421 16.96 21.69 -7.20
CA ARG A 421 18.00 22.67 -6.87
C ARG A 421 18.79 22.99 -8.13
N PRO A 422 18.56 24.14 -8.77
CA PRO A 422 19.35 24.59 -9.90
C PRO A 422 20.71 25.09 -9.41
N GLU A 423 21.61 24.20 -9.04
CA GLU A 423 22.89 24.51 -8.39
C GLU A 423 23.75 25.53 -9.18
N ALA A 424 23.79 25.36 -10.48
CA ALA A 424 24.53 26.31 -11.34
C ALA A 424 23.92 27.74 -11.26
N TYR A 425 22.59 27.84 -11.16
CA TYR A 425 21.91 29.14 -11.02
C TYR A 425 22.09 29.71 -9.62
N ILE A 426 21.98 28.88 -8.58
CA ILE A 426 22.21 29.26 -7.18
C ILE A 426 23.66 29.81 -7.04
N GLN A 427 24.65 29.15 -7.61
CA GLN A 427 26.04 29.59 -7.59
C GLN A 427 26.23 30.92 -8.37
N SER A 428 25.54 31.08 -9.49
CA SER A 428 25.61 32.35 -10.28
C SER A 428 25.02 33.55 -9.53
N LEU A 429 24.13 33.32 -8.58
CA LEU A 429 23.54 34.33 -7.73
C LEU A 429 24.32 34.61 -6.44
N GLY A 430 25.45 33.94 -6.22
CA GLY A 430 26.27 34.12 -5.03
C GLY A 430 26.02 33.14 -3.90
N GLY A 431 25.29 32.04 -4.19
CA GLY A 431 25.03 30.96 -3.27
C GLY A 431 23.59 30.96 -2.68
N GLU A 432 23.33 29.95 -1.86
CA GLU A 432 21.97 29.64 -1.34
C GLU A 432 21.35 30.81 -0.55
N ARG A 433 22.16 31.54 0.25
CA ARG A 433 21.68 32.69 1.03
C ARG A 433 21.17 33.85 0.15
N GLU A 434 21.87 34.15 -0.94
CA GLU A 434 21.45 35.22 -1.87
C GLU A 434 20.28 34.78 -2.75
N PHE A 435 20.19 33.47 -3.06
CA PHE A 435 19.05 32.90 -3.77
C PHE A 435 17.75 32.98 -2.94
N GLN A 436 17.82 32.72 -1.62
CA GLN A 436 16.67 32.84 -0.72
C GLN A 436 16.26 34.31 -0.44
N ARG A 437 17.15 35.27 -0.70
CA ARG A 437 16.93 36.68 -0.46
C ARG A 437 16.29 37.42 -1.63
N LYS A 438 16.33 36.85 -2.82
CA LYS A 438 15.71 37.35 -4.06
C LYS A 438 14.40 36.70 -4.36
#